data_7ca45fcef5f23f835763e00f8aaa5bfb
#
_entry.id   7ca45fcef5f23f835763e00f8aaa5bfb
#
_cell.length_a   1.000
_cell.length_b   1.000
_cell.length_c   1.000
_cell.angle_alpha   90.00
_cell.angle_beta   90.00
_cell.angle_gamma   90.00
#
_symmetry.space_group_name_H-M   'P 1'
#
loop_
_entity.id
_entity.type
_entity.pdbx_description
1 polymer ?
#
loop_
_entity_poly.entity_id
_entity_poly.type
_entity_poly.pdbx_seq_one_letter_code
_entity_poly.pdbx_strand_id
1 'polypeptide(L)'
;DKELERLHAGGVRGARINFVAHLGGAPDMKAVDAVIARITPFGWHIQLHMDAHEVTQYRAFLDGLKVPFIIDHMGRPEAKHGVKQAAFQQMLDLMKNPLAWTKISGPERISSTGKPFHDAEPFVRELIAAAPDQLLWGTDFPHPNATYMPNDGELVDLFAKFCDDEAMRKKILVDNPTRLYWPELV
;
A
#
# COMPACT_ATOMS: atom_id res chain seq x y z
N ASP A 1 11.80 -25.19 1.59
CA ASP A 1 11.92 -24.48 0.33
C ASP A 1 13.20 -23.63 0.29
N LYS A 2 14.32 -24.25 -0.13
CA LYS A 2 15.68 -23.66 -0.04
C LYS A 2 15.81 -22.24 -0.60
N GLU A 3 15.07 -21.91 -1.66
CA GLU A 3 15.10 -20.56 -2.24
C GLU A 3 14.39 -19.54 -1.34
N LEU A 4 13.26 -19.87 -0.74
CA LEU A 4 12.58 -18.99 0.22
C LEU A 4 13.41 -18.80 1.50
N GLU A 5 14.07 -19.85 1.97
CA GLU A 5 15.01 -19.79 3.10
C GLU A 5 16.17 -18.84 2.80
N ARG A 6 16.76 -18.95 1.60
CA ARG A 6 17.85 -18.06 1.14
C ARG A 6 17.38 -16.60 1.05
N LEU A 7 16.21 -16.37 0.49
CA LEU A 7 15.62 -15.02 0.36
C LEU A 7 15.30 -14.44 1.74
N HIS A 8 14.70 -15.23 2.63
CA HIS A 8 14.40 -14.82 4.00
C HIS A 8 15.66 -14.45 4.78
N ALA A 9 16.71 -15.28 4.70
CA ALA A 9 18.01 -14.99 5.31
C ALA A 9 18.65 -13.71 4.73
N GLY A 10 18.40 -13.42 3.44
CA GLY A 10 18.81 -12.20 2.77
C GLY A 10 17.96 -10.96 3.05
N GLY A 11 16.94 -11.07 3.94
CA GLY A 11 16.11 -9.93 4.35
C GLY A 11 14.81 -9.74 3.58
N VAL A 12 14.43 -10.65 2.68
CA VAL A 12 13.12 -10.59 2.00
C VAL A 12 12.02 -10.89 3.03
N ARG A 13 10.97 -10.07 3.03
CA ARG A 13 9.85 -10.16 4.00
C ARG A 13 8.46 -10.20 3.35
N GLY A 14 8.38 -10.28 2.03
CA GLY A 14 7.09 -10.33 1.35
C GLY A 14 7.17 -10.72 -0.11
N ALA A 15 6.01 -11.00 -0.70
CA ALA A 15 5.82 -11.24 -2.12
C ALA A 15 4.84 -10.21 -2.70
N ARG A 16 5.11 -9.71 -3.91
CA ARG A 16 4.24 -8.74 -4.60
C ARG A 16 3.42 -9.43 -5.68
N ILE A 17 2.12 -9.12 -5.70
CA ILE A 17 1.15 -9.66 -6.67
C ILE A 17 0.46 -8.47 -7.35
N ASN A 18 0.36 -8.56 -8.68
CA ASN A 18 -0.26 -7.52 -9.48
C ASN A 18 -1.66 -7.95 -9.93
N PHE A 19 -2.63 -7.04 -9.80
CA PHE A 19 -4.01 -7.19 -10.26
C PHE A 19 -4.35 -6.22 -11.40
N VAL A 20 -3.55 -5.15 -11.55
CA VAL A 20 -3.85 -4.05 -12.46
C VAL A 20 -3.82 -4.49 -13.92
N ALA A 21 -4.88 -4.17 -14.67
CA ALA A 21 -5.13 -4.68 -16.01
C ALA A 21 -4.00 -4.40 -17.01
N HIS A 22 -3.42 -3.19 -17.00
CA HIS A 22 -2.35 -2.80 -17.94
C HIS A 22 -1.00 -3.48 -17.66
N LEU A 23 -0.88 -4.21 -16.54
CA LEU A 23 0.29 -5.01 -16.16
C LEU A 23 0.02 -6.51 -16.20
N GLY A 24 -0.93 -6.95 -16.99
CA GLY A 24 -1.29 -8.35 -17.17
C GLY A 24 -2.60 -8.78 -16.49
N GLY A 25 -3.24 -7.89 -15.75
CA GLY A 25 -4.52 -8.14 -15.10
C GLY A 25 -4.46 -9.06 -13.89
N ALA A 26 -5.64 -9.52 -13.48
CA ALA A 26 -5.77 -10.36 -12.31
C ALA A 26 -5.00 -11.68 -12.46
N PRO A 27 -4.26 -12.09 -11.43
CA PRO A 27 -3.48 -13.33 -11.45
C PRO A 27 -4.40 -14.57 -11.38
N ASP A 28 -3.86 -15.72 -11.69
CA ASP A 28 -4.51 -16.98 -11.32
C ASP A 28 -4.57 -17.09 -9.79
N MET A 29 -5.79 -17.06 -9.23
CA MET A 29 -6.00 -17.08 -7.79
C MET A 29 -5.48 -18.37 -7.13
N LYS A 30 -5.43 -19.49 -7.85
CA LYS A 30 -4.82 -20.73 -7.32
C LYS A 30 -3.30 -20.55 -7.14
N ALA A 31 -2.66 -19.85 -8.07
CA ALA A 31 -1.23 -19.51 -7.93
C ALA A 31 -1.00 -18.55 -6.77
N VAL A 32 -1.89 -17.58 -6.55
CA VAL A 32 -1.84 -16.67 -5.40
C VAL A 32 -1.93 -17.46 -4.09
N ASP A 33 -2.91 -18.35 -3.96
CA ASP A 33 -3.08 -19.19 -2.76
C ASP A 33 -1.84 -20.05 -2.50
N ALA A 34 -1.25 -20.63 -3.56
CA ALA A 34 -0.03 -21.41 -3.45
C ALA A 34 1.17 -20.57 -2.97
N VAL A 35 1.30 -19.33 -3.43
CA VAL A 35 2.33 -18.39 -2.95
C VAL A 35 2.10 -18.07 -1.47
N ILE A 36 0.88 -17.71 -1.08
CA ILE A 36 0.52 -17.40 0.31
C ILE A 36 0.85 -18.57 1.24
N ALA A 37 0.45 -19.79 0.87
CA ALA A 37 0.75 -20.98 1.66
C ALA A 37 2.26 -21.20 1.88
N ARG A 38 3.07 -20.90 0.88
CA ARG A 38 4.54 -21.07 0.95
C ARG A 38 5.25 -19.99 1.76
N ILE A 39 4.76 -18.75 1.76
CA ILE A 39 5.39 -17.63 2.47
C ILE A 39 4.92 -17.51 3.93
N THR A 40 3.75 -18.06 4.26
CA THR A 40 3.17 -18.01 5.61
C THR A 40 4.13 -18.53 6.69
N PRO A 41 4.83 -19.68 6.53
CA PRO A 41 5.77 -20.17 7.53
C PRO A 41 6.95 -19.23 7.83
N PHE A 42 7.24 -18.30 6.91
CA PHE A 42 8.29 -17.30 7.07
C PHE A 42 7.80 -15.98 7.70
N GLY A 43 6.50 -15.88 7.99
CA GLY A 43 5.89 -14.64 8.48
C GLY A 43 5.89 -13.52 7.44
N TRP A 44 5.99 -13.83 6.14
CA TRP A 44 5.99 -12.80 5.11
C TRP A 44 4.59 -12.24 4.87
N HIS A 45 4.55 -10.97 4.47
CA HIS A 45 3.35 -10.31 3.97
C HIS A 45 3.18 -10.47 2.46
N ILE A 46 2.00 -10.16 1.95
CA ILE A 46 1.77 -9.95 0.52
C ILE A 46 1.54 -8.46 0.23
N GLN A 47 2.13 -7.99 -0.85
CA GLN A 47 1.91 -6.65 -1.37
C GLN A 47 1.05 -6.75 -2.63
N LEU A 48 -0.05 -6.01 -2.66
CA LEU A 48 -1.08 -6.09 -3.70
C LEU A 48 -1.13 -4.77 -4.47
N HIS A 49 -0.81 -4.83 -5.75
CA HIS A 49 -0.97 -3.70 -6.64
C HIS A 49 -2.37 -3.77 -7.27
N MET A 50 -3.29 -3.00 -6.72
CA MET A 50 -4.71 -2.99 -7.04
C MET A 50 -5.21 -1.57 -7.24
N ASP A 51 -6.10 -1.37 -8.20
CA ASP A 51 -6.89 -0.15 -8.32
C ASP A 51 -8.11 -0.21 -7.40
N ALA A 52 -8.74 0.92 -7.13
CA ALA A 52 -9.81 1.02 -6.15
C ALA A 52 -11.02 0.10 -6.46
N HIS A 53 -11.33 -0.11 -7.74
CA HIS A 53 -12.39 -1.02 -8.14
C HIS A 53 -12.04 -2.49 -7.87
N GLU A 54 -10.76 -2.86 -7.98
CA GLU A 54 -10.28 -4.23 -7.70
C GLU A 54 -10.30 -4.51 -6.20
N VAL A 55 -10.00 -3.52 -5.35
CA VAL A 55 -10.18 -3.65 -3.90
C VAL A 55 -11.62 -4.03 -3.57
N THR A 56 -12.59 -3.40 -4.22
CA THR A 56 -14.01 -3.74 -4.06
C THR A 56 -14.33 -5.12 -4.62
N GLN A 57 -13.86 -5.42 -5.82
CA GLN A 57 -14.13 -6.69 -6.51
C GLN A 57 -13.58 -7.91 -5.74
N TYR A 58 -12.39 -7.78 -5.16
CA TYR A 58 -11.71 -8.86 -4.44
C TYR A 58 -11.88 -8.76 -2.92
N ARG A 59 -12.86 -8.01 -2.42
CA ARG A 59 -13.07 -7.77 -1.00
C ARG A 59 -13.16 -9.08 -0.19
N ALA A 60 -13.90 -10.07 -0.66
CA ALA A 60 -14.03 -11.35 0.03
C ALA A 60 -12.69 -12.10 0.14
N PHE A 61 -11.83 -12.02 -0.87
CA PHE A 61 -10.47 -12.54 -0.83
C PHE A 61 -9.63 -11.80 0.22
N LEU A 62 -9.66 -10.47 0.21
CA LEU A 62 -8.90 -9.63 1.17
C LEU A 62 -9.34 -9.90 2.62
N ASP A 63 -10.64 -9.99 2.89
CA ASP A 63 -11.16 -10.30 4.22
C ASP A 63 -10.80 -11.72 4.68
N GLY A 64 -10.58 -12.64 3.73
CA GLY A 64 -10.20 -14.02 4.00
C GLY A 64 -8.72 -14.24 4.32
N LEU A 65 -7.85 -13.27 4.03
CA LEU A 65 -6.40 -13.38 4.23
C LEU A 65 -6.03 -13.59 5.69
N LYS A 66 -5.03 -14.46 5.92
CA LYS A 66 -4.49 -14.78 7.26
C LYS A 66 -3.04 -14.34 7.44
N VAL A 67 -2.51 -13.62 6.47
CA VAL A 67 -1.18 -12.99 6.49
C VAL A 67 -1.34 -11.49 6.36
N PRO A 68 -0.43 -10.67 6.87
CA PRO A 68 -0.46 -9.24 6.61
C PRO A 68 -0.43 -8.96 5.11
N PHE A 69 -1.20 -7.98 4.67
CA PHE A 69 -1.21 -7.58 3.27
C PHE A 69 -1.21 -6.06 3.11
N ILE A 70 -0.55 -5.60 2.06
CA ILE A 70 -0.35 -4.18 1.78
C ILE A 70 -1.03 -3.84 0.46
N ILE A 71 -1.92 -2.85 0.47
CA ILE A 71 -2.46 -2.25 -0.76
C ILE A 71 -1.54 -1.09 -1.18
N ASP A 72 -1.02 -1.14 -2.41
CA ASP A 72 -0.18 -0.06 -2.95
C ASP A 72 -0.98 1.22 -3.19
N HIS A 73 -0.35 2.37 -2.97
CA HIS A 73 -0.80 3.70 -3.38
C HIS A 73 -2.26 4.02 -3.01
N MET A 74 -2.66 3.71 -1.76
CA MET A 74 -4.02 3.98 -1.25
C MET A 74 -5.14 3.27 -2.06
N GLY A 75 -4.81 2.21 -2.84
CA GLY A 75 -5.72 1.58 -3.77
C GLY A 75 -6.04 2.46 -4.99
N ARG A 76 -5.23 3.47 -5.28
CA ARG A 76 -5.31 4.36 -6.46
C ARG A 76 -6.71 4.91 -6.75
N PRO A 77 -7.38 5.56 -5.77
CA PRO A 77 -8.63 6.26 -6.03
C PRO A 77 -8.38 7.45 -6.98
N GLU A 78 -9.38 7.84 -7.76
CA GLU A 78 -9.27 9.05 -8.57
C GLU A 78 -9.62 10.30 -7.74
N ALA A 79 -8.66 11.20 -7.52
CA ALA A 79 -8.84 12.36 -6.65
C ALA A 79 -10.00 13.28 -7.08
N LYS A 80 -10.31 13.36 -8.39
CA LYS A 80 -11.42 14.15 -8.93
C LYS A 80 -12.80 13.78 -8.35
N HIS A 81 -12.95 12.56 -7.83
CA HIS A 81 -14.21 12.08 -7.25
C HIS A 81 -14.29 12.32 -5.73
N GLY A 82 -13.23 12.86 -5.14
CA GLY A 82 -13.15 13.17 -3.71
C GLY A 82 -13.20 11.93 -2.81
N VAL A 83 -13.00 12.14 -1.52
CA VAL A 83 -12.91 11.06 -0.52
C VAL A 83 -14.23 10.30 -0.30
N LYS A 84 -15.38 10.85 -0.72
CA LYS A 84 -16.70 10.20 -0.57
C LYS A 84 -16.99 9.16 -1.66
N GLN A 85 -16.12 8.98 -2.64
CA GLN A 85 -16.28 7.94 -3.65
C GLN A 85 -16.35 6.55 -3.01
N ALA A 86 -17.25 5.70 -3.51
CA ALA A 86 -17.56 4.41 -2.92
C ALA A 86 -16.32 3.51 -2.78
N ALA A 87 -15.45 3.49 -3.78
CA ALA A 87 -14.23 2.67 -3.78
C ALA A 87 -13.25 3.08 -2.66
N PHE A 88 -13.08 4.37 -2.40
CA PHE A 88 -12.23 4.82 -1.29
C PHE A 88 -12.87 4.56 0.07
N GLN A 89 -14.20 4.67 0.19
CA GLN A 89 -14.89 4.29 1.42
C GLN A 89 -14.75 2.77 1.72
N GLN A 90 -14.73 1.92 0.69
CA GLN A 90 -14.40 0.50 0.83
C GLN A 90 -12.96 0.28 1.29
N MET A 91 -12.02 1.11 0.82
CA MET A 91 -10.63 1.07 1.29
C MET A 91 -10.53 1.44 2.77
N LEU A 92 -11.20 2.51 3.21
CA LEU A 92 -11.25 2.90 4.63
C LEU A 92 -11.89 1.81 5.51
N ASP A 93 -12.94 1.15 5.00
CA ASP A 93 -13.55 0.04 5.71
C ASP A 93 -12.63 -1.18 5.79
N LEU A 94 -11.88 -1.48 4.73
CA LEU A 94 -10.86 -2.54 4.71
C LEU A 94 -9.78 -2.31 5.78
N MET A 95 -9.40 -1.06 6.03
CA MET A 95 -8.40 -0.71 7.04
C MET A 95 -8.82 -1.00 8.49
N LYS A 96 -10.08 -1.40 8.74
CA LYS A 96 -10.50 -1.95 10.03
C LYS A 96 -9.97 -3.37 10.28
N ASN A 97 -9.55 -4.06 9.23
CA ASN A 97 -8.89 -5.35 9.36
C ASN A 97 -7.44 -5.14 9.85
N PRO A 98 -7.03 -5.71 11.00
CA PRO A 98 -5.69 -5.50 11.57
C PRO A 98 -4.56 -6.07 10.70
N LEU A 99 -4.86 -6.92 9.73
CA LEU A 99 -3.89 -7.45 8.77
C LEU A 99 -3.74 -6.58 7.51
N ALA A 100 -4.67 -5.62 7.29
CA ALA A 100 -4.63 -4.72 6.15
C ALA A 100 -3.68 -3.56 6.41
N TRP A 101 -2.82 -3.29 5.45
CA TRP A 101 -1.90 -2.15 5.42
C TRP A 101 -2.05 -1.41 4.10
N THR A 102 -1.69 -0.15 4.06
CA THR A 102 -1.61 0.58 2.80
C THR A 102 -0.43 1.54 2.77
N LYS A 103 0.08 1.78 1.57
CA LYS A 103 1.07 2.82 1.32
C LYS A 103 0.35 4.11 0.96
N ILE A 104 0.53 5.15 1.76
CA ILE A 104 0.08 6.52 1.46
C ILE A 104 1.10 7.21 0.55
N SER A 105 1.50 6.53 -0.51
CA SER A 105 2.44 6.93 -1.57
C SER A 105 1.70 7.16 -2.88
N GLY A 106 2.40 7.66 -3.90
CA GLY A 106 1.85 7.83 -5.23
C GLY A 106 0.77 8.93 -5.35
N PRO A 107 0.94 10.13 -4.73
CA PRO A 107 -0.01 11.22 -4.94
C PRO A 107 -0.13 11.61 -6.41
N GLU A 108 0.95 11.48 -7.19
CA GLU A 108 0.97 11.68 -8.65
C GLU A 108 0.13 10.66 -9.42
N ARG A 109 -0.17 9.50 -8.80
CA ARG A 109 -0.96 8.42 -9.40
C ARG A 109 -2.47 8.66 -9.29
N ILE A 110 -2.88 9.39 -8.25
CA ILE A 110 -4.31 9.63 -7.96
C ILE A 110 -4.75 11.04 -8.30
N SER A 111 -3.80 12.00 -8.35
CA SER A 111 -4.09 13.41 -8.61
C SER A 111 -4.70 13.62 -10.00
N SER A 112 -5.72 14.47 -10.05
CA SER A 112 -6.35 14.96 -11.27
C SER A 112 -5.92 16.38 -11.65
N THR A 113 -5.26 17.10 -10.74
CA THR A 113 -4.83 18.49 -10.93
C THR A 113 -3.34 18.59 -11.31
N GLY A 114 -2.60 17.47 -11.23
CA GLY A 114 -1.17 17.46 -11.46
C GLY A 114 -0.38 18.10 -10.33
N LYS A 115 0.91 18.36 -10.57
CA LYS A 115 1.82 18.94 -9.57
C LYS A 115 1.27 20.28 -9.04
N PRO A 116 1.28 20.50 -7.73
CA PRO A 116 1.95 19.72 -6.68
C PRO A 116 1.06 18.67 -5.98
N PHE A 117 0.05 18.09 -6.64
CA PHE A 117 -0.76 16.96 -6.20
C PHE A 117 -1.57 17.21 -4.92
N HIS A 118 -1.99 18.45 -4.65
CA HIS A 118 -2.71 18.80 -3.42
C HIS A 118 -4.07 18.13 -3.27
N ASP A 119 -4.68 17.73 -4.38
CA ASP A 119 -5.95 17.00 -4.36
C ASP A 119 -5.82 15.56 -3.81
N ALA A 120 -4.59 15.07 -3.61
CA ALA A 120 -4.32 13.82 -2.91
C ALA A 120 -4.35 13.97 -1.37
N GLU A 121 -4.15 15.17 -0.82
CA GLU A 121 -4.06 15.41 0.62
C GLU A 121 -5.27 14.89 1.41
N PRO A 122 -6.53 15.11 1.00
CA PRO A 122 -7.68 14.61 1.75
C PRO A 122 -7.69 13.10 1.93
N PHE A 123 -7.20 12.35 0.94
CA PHE A 123 -7.11 10.90 1.00
C PHE A 123 -6.08 10.43 2.03
N VAL A 124 -4.91 11.07 2.05
CA VAL A 124 -3.86 10.80 3.04
C VAL A 124 -4.37 11.09 4.45
N ARG A 125 -5.02 12.24 4.68
CA ARG A 125 -5.54 12.63 5.99
C ARG A 125 -6.64 11.68 6.50
N GLU A 126 -7.56 11.24 5.64
CA GLU A 126 -8.59 10.26 6.01
C GLU A 126 -7.98 8.91 6.40
N LEU A 127 -6.95 8.43 5.70
CA LEU A 127 -6.25 7.20 6.06
C LEU A 127 -5.47 7.34 7.37
N ILE A 128 -4.80 8.47 7.60
CA ILE A 128 -4.12 8.75 8.87
C ILE A 128 -5.11 8.73 10.03
N ALA A 129 -6.29 9.34 9.86
CA ALA A 129 -7.32 9.35 10.88
C ALA A 129 -7.92 7.95 11.14
N ALA A 130 -8.07 7.14 10.08
CA ALA A 130 -8.73 5.83 10.17
C ALA A 130 -7.81 4.72 10.72
N ALA A 131 -6.54 4.68 10.30
CA ALA A 131 -5.66 3.54 10.58
C ALA A 131 -4.18 3.94 10.72
N PRO A 132 -3.81 4.83 11.65
CA PRO A 132 -2.46 5.40 11.76
C PRO A 132 -1.37 4.33 11.97
N ASP A 133 -1.74 3.18 12.52
CA ASP A 133 -0.81 2.08 12.81
C ASP A 133 -0.57 1.13 11.62
N GLN A 134 -1.29 1.30 10.51
CA GLN A 134 -1.25 0.38 9.35
C GLN A 134 -0.81 1.11 8.08
N LEU A 135 -0.18 2.27 8.21
CA LEU A 135 0.28 3.09 7.10
C LEU A 135 1.78 2.98 6.90
N LEU A 136 2.16 2.94 5.64
CA LEU A 136 3.53 3.00 5.15
C LEU A 136 3.66 4.16 4.17
N TRP A 137 4.88 4.62 3.94
CA TRP A 137 5.16 5.64 2.94
C TRP A 137 6.43 5.29 2.15
N GLY A 138 6.54 5.82 0.94
CA GLY A 138 7.69 5.76 0.06
C GLY A 138 7.45 6.60 -1.18
N THR A 139 8.51 6.90 -1.93
CA THR A 139 8.44 7.75 -3.13
C THR A 139 7.87 7.05 -4.36
N ASP A 140 7.85 5.74 -4.37
CA ASP A 140 7.56 4.88 -5.54
C ASP A 140 8.68 4.90 -6.61
N PHE A 141 9.91 5.28 -6.21
CA PHE A 141 11.07 5.20 -7.11
C PHE A 141 11.22 3.78 -7.71
N PRO A 142 11.49 3.63 -9.01
CA PRO A 142 11.83 4.64 -10.02
C PRO A 142 10.63 5.15 -10.85
N HIS A 143 9.43 5.19 -10.29
CA HIS A 143 8.18 5.70 -10.89
C HIS A 143 7.81 5.02 -12.23
N PRO A 144 7.74 3.68 -12.28
CA PRO A 144 7.45 2.97 -13.52
C PRO A 144 6.09 3.38 -14.07
N ASN A 145 6.00 3.55 -15.39
CA ASN A 145 4.76 3.94 -16.08
C ASN A 145 4.17 5.30 -15.64
N ALA A 146 4.94 6.16 -14.99
CA ALA A 146 4.51 7.53 -14.72
C ALA A 146 4.52 8.34 -16.02
N THR A 147 3.43 9.06 -16.28
CA THR A 147 3.34 10.00 -17.41
C THR A 147 4.16 11.27 -17.19
N TYR A 148 4.43 11.56 -15.93
CA TYR A 148 5.28 12.64 -15.46
C TYR A 148 6.24 12.09 -14.40
N MET A 149 7.54 12.35 -14.56
CA MET A 149 8.54 11.93 -13.58
C MET A 149 8.53 12.88 -12.38
N PRO A 150 8.04 12.45 -11.20
CA PRO A 150 8.08 13.28 -10.01
C PRO A 150 9.51 13.39 -9.48
N ASN A 151 9.75 14.41 -8.68
CA ASN A 151 11.00 14.58 -7.94
C ASN A 151 10.82 13.98 -6.53
N ASP A 152 11.65 13.01 -6.17
CA ASP A 152 11.54 12.32 -4.87
C ASP A 152 11.65 13.26 -3.67
N GLY A 153 12.51 14.28 -3.73
CA GLY A 153 12.62 15.29 -2.68
C GLY A 153 11.32 16.10 -2.52
N GLU A 154 10.68 16.49 -3.64
CA GLU A 154 9.38 17.17 -3.58
C GLU A 154 8.28 16.27 -3.02
N LEU A 155 8.32 14.95 -3.25
CA LEU A 155 7.39 14.01 -2.65
C LEU A 155 7.58 13.86 -1.14
N VAL A 156 8.83 13.90 -0.66
CA VAL A 156 9.14 13.94 0.79
C VAL A 156 8.57 15.21 1.42
N ASP A 157 8.82 16.38 0.80
CA ASP A 157 8.29 17.66 1.28
C ASP A 157 6.75 17.70 1.27
N LEU A 158 6.15 17.10 0.24
CA LEU A 158 4.70 17.00 0.12
C LEU A 158 4.10 16.12 1.22
N PHE A 159 4.72 14.97 1.49
CA PHE A 159 4.30 14.11 2.59
C PHE A 159 4.37 14.84 3.94
N ALA A 160 5.44 15.61 4.18
CA ALA A 160 5.56 16.39 5.40
C ALA A 160 4.46 17.46 5.55
N LYS A 161 3.93 17.99 4.44
CA LYS A 161 2.78 18.91 4.44
C LYS A 161 1.45 18.19 4.69
N PHE A 162 1.27 17.00 4.12
CA PHE A 162 0.05 16.21 4.30
C PHE A 162 -0.05 15.61 5.71
N CYS A 163 1.09 15.33 6.33
CA CYS A 163 1.23 14.83 7.69
C CYS A 163 2.09 15.80 8.50
N ASP A 164 1.48 16.85 9.02
CA ASP A 164 2.15 17.94 9.74
C ASP A 164 2.58 17.57 11.18
N ASP A 165 2.02 16.49 11.75
CA ASP A 165 2.43 15.95 13.04
C ASP A 165 3.72 15.12 12.90
N GLU A 166 4.79 15.54 13.58
CA GLU A 166 6.11 14.90 13.57
C GLU A 166 6.07 13.48 14.17
N ALA A 167 5.31 13.28 15.24
CA ALA A 167 5.17 11.95 15.85
C ALA A 167 4.47 10.97 14.91
N MET A 168 3.46 11.45 14.17
CA MET A 168 2.78 10.67 13.15
C MET A 168 3.69 10.36 11.97
N ARG A 169 4.51 11.32 11.50
CA ARG A 169 5.52 11.06 10.46
C ARG A 169 6.51 9.99 10.89
N LYS A 170 7.05 10.10 12.13
CA LYS A 170 7.94 9.07 12.68
C LYS A 170 7.26 7.70 12.71
N LYS A 171 6.01 7.64 13.16
CA LYS A 171 5.23 6.40 13.16
C LYS A 171 5.16 5.78 11.78
N ILE A 172 4.79 6.54 10.75
CA ILE A 172 4.61 6.05 9.38
C ILE A 172 5.94 5.70 8.69
N LEU A 173 7.00 6.47 8.95
CA LEU A 173 8.30 6.28 8.29
C LEU A 173 9.20 5.27 9.01
N VAL A 174 9.01 5.04 10.30
CA VAL A 174 9.92 4.24 11.13
C VAL A 174 9.18 3.13 11.87
N ASP A 175 8.25 3.49 12.76
CA ASP A 175 7.69 2.53 13.72
C ASP A 175 6.83 1.46 13.00
N ASN A 176 5.96 1.88 12.09
CA ASN A 176 5.11 0.99 11.30
C ASN A 176 5.91 0.04 10.39
N PRO A 177 6.84 0.52 9.53
CA PRO A 177 7.64 -0.38 8.72
C PRO A 177 8.53 -1.30 9.55
N THR A 178 9.08 -0.85 10.68
CA THR A 178 9.84 -1.72 11.59
C THR A 178 8.96 -2.86 12.07
N ARG A 179 7.76 -2.55 12.57
CA ARG A 179 6.82 -3.57 13.06
C ARG A 179 6.39 -4.57 11.99
N LEU A 180 6.20 -4.11 10.75
CA LEU A 180 5.74 -4.99 9.67
C LEU A 180 6.85 -5.84 9.08
N TYR A 181 8.03 -5.25 8.83
CA TYR A 181 9.11 -5.91 8.10
C TYR A 181 10.13 -6.60 9.01
N TRP A 182 10.31 -6.09 10.23
CA TRP A 182 11.28 -6.59 11.21
C TRP A 182 10.69 -6.64 12.62
N PRO A 183 9.60 -7.42 12.84
CA PRO A 183 8.94 -7.47 14.14
C PRO A 183 9.87 -7.94 15.26
N GLU A 184 10.99 -8.61 14.94
CA GLU A 184 12.02 -9.01 15.87
C GLU A 184 12.84 -7.84 16.45
N LEU A 185 12.69 -6.63 15.92
CA LEU A 185 13.38 -5.43 16.39
C LEU A 185 12.53 -4.54 17.31
N VAL A 186 11.26 -4.94 17.59
CA VAL A 186 10.28 -4.14 18.36
C VAL A 186 10.12 -4.71 19.77
#